data_a75c932784359af297c1f630a58ec39b
#
_entry.id   a75c932784359af297c1f630a58ec39b
#
_cell.length_a   1.000
_cell.length_b   1.000
_cell.length_c   1.000
_cell.angle_alpha   90.00
_cell.angle_beta   90.00
_cell.angle_gamma   90.00
#
_symmetry.space_group_name_H-M   'P 1'
#
loop_
_entity.id
_entity.type
_entity.pdbx_description
1 polymer ?
#
loop_
_entity_poly.entity_id
_entity_poly.type
_entity_poly.pdbx_seq_one_letter_code
_entity_poly.pdbx_strand_id
1 'polypeptide(L)'
;SNFRTNIASMGNVAERAKLLVVVLCALDNSCADWDRFLTAYMAQDSRGVVEMAKSNGKAFEQAAEKLETSPRNKRWLKAMRPMMKQKSTLFVVGLFHLTGVPPDQGILETLHQEGYTIEAVRL
;
A
#
# COMPACT_ATOMS: atom_id res chain seq x y z
N SER A 1 -4.53 -14.89 12.00
CA SER A 1 -4.37 -14.36 13.36
C SER A 1 -3.65 -13.00 13.40
N ASN A 2 -2.81 -12.67 12.41
CA ASN A 2 -2.00 -11.44 12.42
C ASN A 2 -2.79 -10.15 12.09
N PHE A 3 -3.93 -10.24 11.41
CA PHE A 3 -4.74 -9.08 11.09
C PHE A 3 -5.38 -8.46 12.35
N ARG A 4 -5.89 -9.28 13.25
CA ARG A 4 -6.44 -8.80 14.55
C ARG A 4 -5.38 -8.15 15.43
N THR A 5 -4.16 -8.68 15.44
CA THR A 5 -3.06 -8.13 16.24
C THR A 5 -2.60 -6.77 15.70
N ASN A 6 -2.60 -6.58 14.38
CA ASN A 6 -2.23 -5.29 13.77
C ASN A 6 -3.27 -4.20 14.06
N ILE A 7 -4.56 -4.50 14.02
CA ILE A 7 -5.61 -3.54 14.40
C ILE A 7 -5.51 -3.20 15.89
N ALA A 8 -5.16 -4.16 16.74
CA ALA A 8 -5.01 -3.93 18.17
C ALA A 8 -3.83 -3.00 18.50
N SER A 9 -2.78 -2.97 17.66
CA SER A 9 -1.61 -2.08 17.83
C SER A 9 -1.82 -0.65 17.29
N MET A 10 -2.94 -0.37 16.61
CA MET A 10 -3.22 0.92 15.96
C MET A 10 -3.92 1.92 16.87
N GLY A 11 -3.38 2.19 18.06
CA GLY A 11 -3.95 3.20 18.95
C GLY A 11 -5.27 2.79 19.63
N ASN A 12 -5.91 3.74 20.29
CA ASN A 12 -7.18 3.50 21.00
C ASN A 12 -8.39 3.43 20.04
N VAL A 13 -9.53 3.00 20.55
CA VAL A 13 -10.78 2.83 19.78
C VAL A 13 -11.19 4.10 19.04
N ALA A 14 -10.99 5.27 19.66
CA ALA A 14 -11.35 6.55 19.05
C ALA A 14 -10.47 6.88 17.83
N GLU A 15 -9.19 6.55 17.87
CA GLU A 15 -8.27 6.74 16.73
C GLU A 15 -8.60 5.80 15.57
N ARG A 16 -8.96 4.55 15.88
CA ARG A 16 -9.42 3.58 14.88
C ARG A 16 -10.73 4.02 14.23
N ALA A 17 -11.68 4.53 15.02
CA ALA A 17 -12.93 5.08 14.52
C ALA A 17 -12.68 6.28 13.60
N LYS A 18 -11.77 7.20 13.98
CA LYS A 18 -11.38 8.34 13.11
C LYS A 18 -10.77 7.85 11.80
N LEU A 19 -9.88 6.86 11.84
CA LEU A 19 -9.28 6.30 10.64
C LEU A 19 -10.33 5.65 9.73
N LEU A 20 -11.30 4.91 10.32
CA LEU A 20 -12.40 4.31 9.57
C LEU A 20 -13.28 5.39 8.93
N VAL A 21 -13.59 6.47 9.65
CA VAL A 21 -14.35 7.60 9.12
C VAL A 21 -13.62 8.27 7.96
N VAL A 22 -12.29 8.48 8.08
CA VAL A 22 -11.48 9.04 6.98
C VAL A 22 -11.52 8.14 5.75
N VAL A 23 -11.40 6.82 5.94
CA VAL A 23 -11.48 5.85 4.83
C VAL A 23 -12.89 5.85 4.23
N LEU A 24 -13.94 5.85 5.04
CA LEU A 24 -15.33 5.88 4.57
C LEU A 24 -15.65 7.21 3.86
N CYS A 25 -15.20 8.36 4.38
CA CYS A 25 -15.38 9.64 3.71
C CYS A 25 -14.60 9.73 2.39
N ALA A 26 -13.43 9.11 2.32
CA ALA A 26 -12.69 9.01 1.07
C ALA A 26 -13.40 8.12 0.04
N LEU A 27 -14.15 7.11 0.51
CA LEU A 27 -14.97 6.25 -0.33
C LEU A 27 -16.30 6.91 -0.75
N ASP A 28 -16.85 7.78 0.10
CA ASP A 28 -18.17 8.40 -0.11
C ASP A 28 -18.12 9.60 -1.07
N ASN A 29 -16.94 10.18 -1.27
CA ASN A 29 -16.78 11.38 -2.10
C ASN A 29 -16.76 11.13 -3.62
N SER A 30 -16.73 9.88 -4.10
CA SER A 30 -17.03 9.64 -5.51
C SER A 30 -17.10 8.16 -5.90
N CYS A 31 -18.25 7.68 -6.28
CA CYS A 31 -18.40 6.47 -7.11
C CYS A 31 -17.47 6.54 -8.34
N ALA A 32 -17.29 7.71 -8.95
CA ALA A 32 -16.42 7.91 -10.11
C ALA A 32 -14.94 7.66 -9.80
N ASP A 33 -14.45 8.08 -8.64
CA ASP A 33 -13.07 7.82 -8.23
C ASP A 33 -12.85 6.35 -7.89
N TRP A 34 -13.86 5.68 -7.35
CA TRP A 34 -13.81 4.25 -7.10
C TRP A 34 -13.77 3.43 -8.40
N ASP A 35 -14.57 3.79 -9.38
CA ASP A 35 -14.56 3.14 -10.71
C ASP A 35 -13.21 3.34 -11.42
N ARG A 36 -12.64 4.54 -11.34
CA ARG A 36 -11.30 4.81 -11.86
C ARG A 36 -10.23 3.99 -11.14
N PHE A 37 -10.31 3.90 -9.80
CA PHE A 37 -9.40 3.08 -9.01
C PHE A 37 -9.49 1.61 -9.42
N LEU A 38 -10.70 1.05 -9.50
CA LEU A 38 -10.91 -0.34 -9.93
C LEU A 38 -10.40 -0.57 -11.35
N THR A 39 -10.64 0.37 -12.25
CA THR A 39 -10.15 0.29 -13.64
C THR A 39 -8.63 0.23 -13.68
N ALA A 40 -7.94 1.11 -12.96
CA ALA A 40 -6.48 1.11 -12.88
C ALA A 40 -5.95 -0.16 -12.18
N TYR A 41 -6.62 -0.60 -11.11
CA TYR A 41 -6.27 -1.83 -10.40
C TYR A 41 -6.39 -3.06 -11.28
N MET A 42 -7.51 -3.23 -11.99
CA MET A 42 -7.75 -4.36 -12.89
C MET A 42 -6.82 -4.33 -14.12
N ALA A 43 -6.43 -3.15 -14.57
CA ALA A 43 -5.44 -2.96 -15.63
C ALA A 43 -4.00 -3.17 -15.15
N GLN A 44 -3.77 -3.43 -13.85
CA GLN A 44 -2.44 -3.48 -13.23
C GLN A 44 -1.63 -2.18 -13.45
N ASP A 45 -2.32 -1.06 -13.59
CA ASP A 45 -1.74 0.27 -13.76
C ASP A 45 -1.35 0.84 -12.39
N SER A 46 -0.17 0.47 -11.92
CA SER A 46 0.37 0.96 -10.64
C SER A 46 0.53 2.48 -10.62
N ARG A 47 0.81 3.12 -11.76
CA ARG A 47 0.93 4.57 -11.88
C ARG A 47 -0.43 5.24 -11.72
N GLY A 48 -1.46 4.76 -12.41
CA GLY A 48 -2.83 5.27 -12.27
C GLY A 48 -3.34 5.16 -10.83
N VAL A 49 -3.05 4.05 -10.15
CA VAL A 49 -3.39 3.88 -8.72
C VAL A 49 -2.69 4.92 -7.84
N VAL A 50 -1.39 5.17 -8.05
CA VAL A 50 -0.61 6.16 -7.28
C VAL A 50 -1.11 7.58 -7.55
N GLU A 51 -1.41 7.94 -8.81
CA GLU A 51 -1.95 9.25 -9.16
C GLU A 51 -3.32 9.50 -8.49
N MET A 52 -4.17 8.48 -8.42
CA MET A 52 -5.43 8.58 -7.70
C MET A 52 -5.23 8.76 -6.18
N ALA A 53 -4.26 8.04 -5.60
CA ALA A 53 -3.90 8.23 -4.20
C ALA A 53 -3.45 9.67 -3.93
N LYS A 54 -2.67 10.27 -4.83
CA LYS A 54 -2.27 11.69 -4.74
C LYS A 54 -3.46 12.64 -4.88
N SER A 55 -4.42 12.36 -5.75
CA SER A 55 -5.58 13.21 -5.97
C SER A 55 -6.49 13.31 -4.75
N ASN A 56 -6.49 12.30 -3.89
CA ASN A 56 -7.23 12.27 -2.63
C ASN A 56 -6.57 13.11 -1.50
N GLY A 57 -5.43 13.74 -1.78
CA GLY A 57 -4.82 14.79 -0.99
C GLY A 57 -4.32 14.39 0.40
N LYS A 58 -4.16 15.39 1.26
CA LYS A 58 -3.55 15.26 2.61
C LYS A 58 -4.20 14.20 3.51
N ALA A 59 -5.49 13.92 3.35
CA ALA A 59 -6.18 12.92 4.15
C ALA A 59 -5.66 11.51 3.89
N PHE A 60 -5.35 11.20 2.62
CA PHE A 60 -4.79 9.92 2.26
C PHE A 60 -3.32 9.78 2.70
N GLU A 61 -2.51 10.84 2.56
CA GLU A 61 -1.14 10.89 3.06
C GLU A 61 -1.09 10.66 4.58
N GLN A 62 -1.93 11.34 5.34
CA GLN A 62 -2.04 11.16 6.79
C GLN A 62 -2.48 9.74 7.18
N ALA A 63 -3.39 9.14 6.41
CA ALA A 63 -3.80 7.75 6.63
C ALA A 63 -2.64 6.77 6.35
N ALA A 64 -1.90 6.98 5.27
CA ALA A 64 -0.73 6.17 4.91
C ALA A 64 0.38 6.27 5.96
N GLU A 65 0.65 7.47 6.48
CA GLU A 65 1.61 7.72 7.56
C GLU A 65 1.20 6.97 8.84
N LYS A 66 -0.07 7.07 9.24
CA LYS A 66 -0.61 6.35 10.41
C LYS A 66 -0.57 4.83 10.25
N LEU A 67 -0.66 4.31 9.04
CA LEU A 67 -0.54 2.88 8.75
C LEU A 67 0.91 2.37 8.81
N GLU A 68 1.87 3.23 9.10
CA GLU A 68 3.30 2.89 9.17
C GLU A 68 3.78 2.16 7.90
N THR A 69 3.34 2.60 6.73
CA THR A 69 3.65 1.93 5.46
C THR A 69 5.15 1.84 5.23
N SER A 70 5.87 2.94 5.36
CA SER A 70 7.31 2.99 5.14
C SER A 70 8.13 2.19 6.17
N PRO A 71 7.93 2.33 7.49
CA PRO A 71 8.64 1.49 8.46
C PRO A 71 8.35 0.00 8.29
N ARG A 72 7.11 -0.37 7.93
CA ARG A 72 6.74 -1.77 7.66
C ARG A 72 7.42 -2.29 6.42
N ASN A 73 7.46 -1.53 5.33
CA ASN A 73 8.16 -1.90 4.11
C ASN A 73 9.64 -2.17 4.37
N LYS A 74 10.30 -1.32 5.15
CA LYS A 74 11.72 -1.51 5.52
C LYS A 74 11.94 -2.82 6.28
N ARG A 75 11.08 -3.13 7.26
CA ARG A 75 11.16 -4.40 8.02
C ARG A 75 10.93 -5.60 7.12
N TRP A 76 9.93 -5.53 6.23
CA TRP A 76 9.62 -6.63 5.32
C TRP A 76 10.72 -6.86 4.30
N LEU A 77 11.24 -5.83 3.67
CA LEU A 77 12.35 -5.93 2.72
C LEU A 77 13.60 -6.57 3.37
N LYS A 78 13.88 -6.24 4.63
CA LYS A 78 14.98 -6.89 5.38
C LYS A 78 14.78 -8.40 5.48
N ALA A 79 13.54 -8.87 5.67
CA ALA A 79 13.23 -10.30 5.73
C ALA A 79 13.13 -10.95 4.33
N MET A 80 12.59 -10.23 3.34
CA MET A 80 12.36 -10.74 1.98
C MET A 80 13.67 -11.00 1.23
N ARG A 81 14.66 -10.10 1.31
CA ARG A 81 15.92 -10.19 0.56
C ARG A 81 16.65 -11.53 0.73
N PRO A 82 16.90 -12.05 1.94
CA PRO A 82 17.52 -13.35 2.08
C PRO A 82 16.67 -14.49 1.52
N MET A 83 15.33 -14.41 1.65
CA MET A 83 14.43 -15.43 1.12
C MET A 83 14.48 -15.48 -0.41
N MET A 84 14.46 -14.32 -1.07
CA MET A 84 14.54 -14.21 -2.55
C MET A 84 15.86 -14.75 -3.10
N LYS A 85 16.96 -14.65 -2.36
CA LYS A 85 18.26 -15.18 -2.76
C LYS A 85 18.36 -16.71 -2.64
N GLN A 86 17.56 -17.30 -1.77
CA GLN A 86 17.64 -18.73 -1.47
C GLN A 86 16.72 -19.59 -2.34
N LYS A 87 15.55 -19.07 -2.69
CA LYS A 87 14.52 -19.81 -3.42
C LYS A 87 13.47 -18.90 -4.03
N SER A 88 12.77 -19.41 -5.04
CA SER A 88 11.56 -18.76 -5.52
C SER A 88 10.53 -18.64 -4.40
N THR A 89 10.04 -17.44 -4.15
CA THR A 89 9.17 -17.16 -3.02
C THR A 89 8.02 -16.26 -3.48
N LEU A 90 6.80 -16.61 -3.10
CA LEU A 90 5.62 -15.76 -3.29
C LEU A 90 5.44 -14.88 -2.05
N PHE A 91 5.36 -13.58 -2.27
CA PHE A 91 4.98 -12.60 -1.26
C PHE A 91 3.61 -12.01 -1.61
N VAL A 92 2.70 -11.99 -0.65
CA VAL A 92 1.38 -11.38 -0.80
C VAL A 92 1.28 -10.21 0.17
N VAL A 93 1.16 -9.02 -0.37
CA VAL A 93 1.11 -7.77 0.40
C VAL A 93 0.05 -6.84 -0.19
N GLY A 94 -0.43 -5.89 0.62
CA GLY A 94 -1.40 -4.91 0.15
C GLY A 94 -0.81 -3.99 -0.93
N LEU A 95 -1.65 -3.56 -1.87
CA LEU A 95 -1.27 -2.77 -3.03
C LEU A 95 -0.40 -1.55 -2.69
N PHE A 96 -0.79 -0.76 -1.70
CA PHE A 96 -0.04 0.46 -1.32
C PHE A 96 1.33 0.17 -0.69
N HIS A 97 1.55 -1.03 -0.20
CA HIS A 97 2.90 -1.47 0.17
C HIS A 97 3.77 -1.76 -1.06
N LEU A 98 3.17 -2.29 -2.13
CA LEU A 98 3.87 -2.55 -3.39
C LEU A 98 4.22 -1.26 -4.13
N THR A 99 3.23 -0.40 -4.35
CA THR A 99 3.38 0.82 -5.16
C THR A 99 3.96 2.00 -4.38
N GLY A 100 3.81 2.01 -3.06
CA GLY A 100 4.06 3.16 -2.21
C GLY A 100 2.91 4.18 -2.27
N VAL A 101 2.98 5.12 -1.34
CA VAL A 101 2.15 6.33 -1.33
C VAL A 101 3.09 7.49 -1.10
N PRO A 102 3.19 8.45 -2.01
CA PRO A 102 4.09 9.58 -1.84
C PRO A 102 3.90 10.30 -0.49
N PRO A 103 4.99 10.68 0.17
CA PRO A 103 6.38 10.63 -0.30
C PRO A 103 7.06 9.26 -0.17
N ASP A 104 6.39 8.25 0.38
CA ASP A 104 6.97 6.93 0.64
C ASP A 104 7.10 6.09 -0.63
N GLN A 105 8.26 5.46 -0.79
CA GLN A 105 8.50 4.49 -1.85
C GLN A 105 7.87 3.13 -1.51
N GLY A 106 7.30 2.47 -2.53
CA GLY A 106 6.83 1.11 -2.42
C GLY A 106 7.94 0.07 -2.46
N ILE A 107 7.56 -1.17 -2.19
CA ILE A 107 8.48 -2.31 -2.24
C ILE A 107 9.05 -2.50 -3.65
N LEU A 108 8.21 -2.35 -4.69
CA LEU A 108 8.63 -2.55 -6.08
C LEU A 108 9.71 -1.54 -6.49
N GLU A 109 9.47 -0.26 -6.21
CA GLU A 109 10.44 0.79 -6.53
C GLU A 109 11.75 0.60 -5.78
N THR A 110 11.67 0.24 -4.50
CA THR A 110 12.87 -0.03 -3.68
C THR A 110 13.68 -1.21 -4.24
N LEU A 111 13.03 -2.31 -4.60
CA LEU A 111 13.69 -3.47 -5.19
C LEU A 111 14.29 -3.13 -6.56
N HIS A 112 13.58 -2.35 -7.38
CA HIS A 112 14.09 -1.90 -8.68
C HIS A 112 15.38 -1.08 -8.52
N GLN A 113 15.42 -0.13 -7.58
CA GLN A 113 16.61 0.66 -7.26
C GLN A 113 17.78 -0.19 -6.73
N GLU A 114 17.48 -1.34 -6.12
CA GLU A 114 18.47 -2.33 -5.68
C GLU A 114 18.96 -3.26 -6.81
N GLY A 115 18.47 -3.05 -8.04
CA GLY A 115 18.89 -3.81 -9.23
C GLY A 115 18.07 -5.06 -9.52
N TYR A 116 16.92 -5.27 -8.86
CA TYR A 116 16.00 -6.34 -9.23
C TYR A 116 15.21 -5.97 -10.48
N THR A 117 15.01 -6.93 -11.37
CA THR A 117 14.08 -6.78 -12.50
C THR A 117 12.65 -6.99 -12.02
N ILE A 118 11.77 -6.06 -12.34
CA ILE A 118 10.35 -6.11 -11.99
C ILE A 118 9.53 -6.25 -13.27
N GLU A 119 8.79 -7.33 -13.38
CA GLU A 119 7.93 -7.60 -14.53
C GLU A 119 6.48 -7.82 -14.08
N ALA A 120 5.54 -7.19 -14.76
CA ALA A 120 4.12 -7.42 -14.54
C ALA A 120 3.69 -8.68 -15.29
N VAL A 121 3.17 -9.65 -14.54
CA VAL A 121 2.57 -10.87 -15.14
C VAL A 121 1.08 -10.61 -15.32
N ARG A 122 0.63 -10.65 -16.58
CA ARG A 122 -0.80 -10.60 -16.91
C ARG A 122 -1.33 -12.04 -16.92
N LEU A 123 -2.40 -12.24 -16.17
CA LEU A 123 -3.15 -13.50 -16.13
C LEU A 123 -4.15 -13.54 -17.28
#